data_548a0747db1f52df2849427693e2b38e
#
_entry.id   548a0747db1f52df2849427693e2b38e
#
_cell.length_a   1.000
_cell.length_b   1.000
_cell.length_c   1.000
_cell.angle_alpha   90.00
_cell.angle_beta   90.00
_cell.angle_gamma   90.00
#
_symmetry.space_group_name_H-M   'P 1'
#
loop_
_entity.id
_entity.type
_entity.pdbx_description
1 polymer ?
#
loop_
_entity_poly.entity_id
_entity_poly.type
_entity_poly.pdbx_seq_one_letter_code
_entity_poly.pdbx_strand_id
1 'polypeptide(L)'
;MGIVKIQVLWISILFGFVSLCKADPKLEAHRPFLKAHCFECHGSEKQKGELRFDTLGTNLSELQTIETWQGILDQLNLGEMPPKKQPQPPFEESAKVIKGLTSVLQKAYAARKSTGGQAVIRRLNKFELRNTLRDLFYVNHPDFEPTVVSGLYDFNGNGITAQKTI
;
A
#
# COMPACT_ATOMS: atom_id res chain seq x y z
N MET A 1 31.54 36.15 34.35
CA MET A 1 31.60 35.82 32.91
C MET A 1 31.27 34.36 32.58
N GLY A 2 30.87 33.52 33.52
CA GLY A 2 30.57 32.10 33.31
C GLY A 2 29.10 31.77 33.01
N ILE A 3 28.15 32.54 33.51
CA ILE A 3 26.70 32.23 33.45
C ILE A 3 26.10 32.42 32.06
N VAL A 4 26.57 33.41 31.32
CA VAL A 4 26.05 33.72 29.96
C VAL A 4 26.41 32.63 28.95
N LYS A 5 27.57 31.97 29.09
CA LYS A 5 27.99 30.88 28.19
C LYS A 5 27.14 29.59 28.33
N ILE A 6 26.64 29.31 29.53
CA ILE A 6 25.81 28.12 29.80
C ILE A 6 24.41 28.30 29.22
N GLN A 7 23.82 29.49 29.28
CA GLN A 7 22.48 29.75 28.72
C GLN A 7 22.46 29.65 27.19
N VAL A 8 23.50 30.08 26.50
CA VAL A 8 23.60 29.97 25.04
C VAL A 8 23.70 28.50 24.57
N LEU A 9 24.38 27.67 25.38
CA LEU A 9 24.50 26.23 25.06
C LEU A 9 23.16 25.47 25.17
N TRP A 10 22.33 25.83 26.16
CA TRP A 10 21.00 25.21 26.35
C TRP A 10 20.00 25.61 25.28
N ILE A 11 20.06 26.85 24.79
CA ILE A 11 19.20 27.34 23.70
C ILE A 11 19.55 26.64 22.37
N SER A 12 20.83 26.36 22.14
CA SER A 12 21.27 25.62 20.93
C SER A 12 20.83 24.14 20.92
N ILE A 13 20.71 23.51 22.08
CA ILE A 13 20.25 22.12 22.20
C ILE A 13 18.73 22.01 22.02
N LEU A 14 17.98 23.02 22.45
CA LEU A 14 16.52 23.05 22.29
C LEU A 14 16.08 23.30 20.83
N PHE A 15 16.91 23.95 20.01
CA PHE A 15 16.61 24.24 18.61
C PHE A 15 16.96 23.09 17.63
N GLY A 16 17.71 22.07 18.10
CA GLY A 16 18.18 20.95 17.28
C GLY A 16 17.18 19.81 17.08
N PHE A 17 16.02 19.83 17.74
CA PHE A 17 15.05 18.73 17.67
C PHE A 17 13.78 19.08 16.90
N VAL A 18 13.92 19.86 15.82
CA VAL A 18 12.87 19.90 14.81
C VAL A 18 12.99 18.62 14.01
N SER A 19 12.24 17.59 14.45
CA SER A 19 12.03 16.37 13.68
C SER A 19 11.45 16.80 12.32
N LEU A 20 12.30 16.88 11.30
CA LEU A 20 11.83 17.12 9.94
C LEU A 20 10.94 15.94 9.57
N CYS A 21 9.64 16.15 9.68
CA CYS A 21 8.65 15.30 9.04
C CYS A 21 8.96 15.35 7.53
N LYS A 22 9.65 14.32 7.00
CA LYS A 22 10.07 14.28 5.59
C LYS A 22 8.84 14.02 4.73
N ALA A 23 8.19 15.10 4.32
CA ALA A 23 7.22 15.04 3.23
C ALA A 23 7.93 14.56 1.95
N ASP A 24 7.38 13.60 1.24
CA ASP A 24 7.92 13.19 -0.05
C ASP A 24 7.53 14.23 -1.12
N PRO A 25 8.50 14.96 -1.70
CA PRO A 25 8.21 16.01 -2.66
C PRO A 25 7.54 15.49 -3.94
N LYS A 26 7.67 14.20 -4.23
CA LYS A 26 7.04 13.58 -5.40
C LYS A 26 5.55 13.38 -5.20
N LEU A 27 5.10 13.07 -3.98
CA LEU A 27 3.68 13.03 -3.66
C LEU A 27 3.08 14.43 -3.60
N GLU A 28 3.80 15.40 -3.05
CA GLU A 28 3.36 16.80 -3.04
C GLU A 28 3.14 17.36 -4.45
N ALA A 29 3.91 16.92 -5.43
CA ALA A 29 3.75 17.32 -6.83
C ALA A 29 2.38 16.94 -7.43
N HIS A 30 1.65 15.98 -6.82
CA HIS A 30 0.31 15.56 -7.25
C HIS A 30 -0.82 16.32 -6.52
N ARG A 31 -0.52 17.11 -5.49
CA ARG A 31 -1.52 17.87 -4.73
C ARG A 31 -2.34 18.86 -5.57
N PRO A 32 -1.77 19.58 -6.57
CA PRO A 32 -2.57 20.44 -7.44
C PRO A 32 -3.68 19.68 -8.18
N PHE A 33 -3.40 18.48 -8.67
CA PHE A 33 -4.39 17.62 -9.32
C PHE A 33 -5.52 17.22 -8.33
N LEU A 34 -5.16 16.77 -7.13
CA LEU A 34 -6.14 16.43 -6.09
C LEU A 34 -7.00 17.64 -5.72
N LYS A 35 -6.39 18.82 -5.63
CA LYS A 35 -7.11 20.05 -5.35
C LYS A 35 -8.13 20.40 -6.43
N ALA A 36 -7.76 20.23 -7.70
CA ALA A 36 -8.62 20.57 -8.82
C ALA A 36 -9.79 19.58 -9.00
N HIS A 37 -9.57 18.29 -8.74
CA HIS A 37 -10.52 17.24 -9.14
C HIS A 37 -11.10 16.42 -7.98
N CYS A 38 -10.55 16.52 -6.76
CA CYS A 38 -10.94 15.64 -5.65
C CYS A 38 -11.43 16.41 -4.42
N PHE A 39 -10.89 17.60 -4.10
CA PHE A 39 -11.15 18.32 -2.86
C PHE A 39 -12.60 18.78 -2.71
N GLU A 40 -13.34 18.97 -3.81
CA GLU A 40 -14.76 19.33 -3.73
C GLU A 40 -15.57 18.27 -2.97
N CYS A 41 -15.19 17.00 -3.08
CA CYS A 41 -15.86 15.88 -2.42
C CYS A 41 -15.05 15.29 -1.25
N HIS A 42 -13.72 15.46 -1.24
CA HIS A 42 -12.80 14.90 -0.26
C HIS A 42 -11.93 16.00 0.40
N GLY A 43 -12.53 17.10 0.78
CA GLY A 43 -11.87 18.24 1.41
C GLY A 43 -12.45 18.55 2.79
N SER A 44 -12.26 19.80 3.24
CA SER A 44 -12.73 20.26 4.54
C SER A 44 -14.24 20.34 4.64
N GLU A 45 -14.92 20.75 3.55
CA GLU A 45 -16.37 20.96 3.53
C GLU A 45 -17.15 19.64 3.35
N LYS A 46 -16.61 18.73 2.57
CA LYS A 46 -17.23 17.43 2.29
C LYS A 46 -16.18 16.32 2.45
N GLN A 47 -16.55 15.25 3.13
CA GLN A 47 -15.68 14.10 3.41
C GLN A 47 -16.37 12.81 2.96
N LYS A 48 -16.62 12.69 1.65
CA LYS A 48 -17.24 11.47 1.12
C LYS A 48 -16.36 10.26 1.37
N GLY A 49 -16.96 9.17 1.85
CA GLY A 49 -16.23 7.97 2.25
C GLY A 49 -15.27 8.18 3.42
N GLU A 50 -15.52 9.20 4.25
CA GLU A 50 -14.68 9.55 5.40
C GLU A 50 -13.22 9.90 5.03
N LEU A 51 -12.99 10.23 3.75
CA LEU A 51 -11.66 10.55 3.22
C LEU A 51 -11.48 12.07 3.05
N ARG A 52 -10.35 12.55 3.52
CA ARG A 52 -9.88 13.93 3.34
C ARG A 52 -8.54 13.95 2.64
N PHE A 53 -8.46 14.60 1.50
CA PHE A 53 -7.22 14.70 0.73
C PHE A 53 -6.50 16.05 0.91
N ASP A 54 -7.17 17.03 1.46
CA ASP A 54 -6.57 18.33 1.81
C ASP A 54 -5.54 18.23 2.94
N THR A 55 -5.75 17.28 3.87
CA THR A 55 -4.84 16.97 4.99
C THR A 55 -4.03 15.69 4.79
N LEU A 56 -4.05 15.11 3.58
CA LEU A 56 -3.37 13.85 3.29
C LEU A 56 -1.86 13.97 3.50
N GLY A 57 -1.32 13.09 4.35
CA GLY A 57 0.11 12.99 4.60
C GLY A 57 0.90 12.51 3.38
N THR A 58 2.18 12.82 3.36
CA THR A 58 3.11 12.39 2.30
C THR A 58 4.32 11.64 2.87
N ASN A 59 4.25 11.23 4.14
CA ASN A 59 5.30 10.44 4.78
C ASN A 59 5.19 8.96 4.39
N LEU A 60 5.97 8.53 3.42
CA LEU A 60 5.99 7.15 2.92
C LEU A 60 6.62 6.13 3.90
N SER A 61 7.11 6.57 5.06
CA SER A 61 7.50 5.65 6.14
C SER A 61 6.29 5.06 6.87
N GLU A 62 5.15 5.70 6.77
CA GLU A 62 3.90 5.27 7.40
C GLU A 62 3.08 4.41 6.44
N LEU A 63 2.71 3.22 6.88
CA LEU A 63 1.92 2.28 6.06
C LEU A 63 0.56 2.88 5.69
N GLN A 64 -0.12 3.51 6.63
CA GLN A 64 -1.41 4.16 6.41
C GLN A 64 -1.36 5.20 5.29
N THR A 65 -0.28 6.00 5.23
CA THR A 65 -0.06 6.97 4.16
C THR A 65 0.06 6.27 2.80
N ILE A 66 0.88 5.20 2.72
CA ILE A 66 1.05 4.43 1.49
C ILE A 66 -0.28 3.84 1.03
N GLU A 67 -1.04 3.23 1.93
CA GLU A 67 -2.32 2.58 1.64
C GLU A 67 -3.37 3.59 1.14
N THR A 68 -3.42 4.78 1.76
CA THR A 68 -4.34 5.83 1.31
C THR A 68 -4.00 6.32 -0.11
N TRP A 69 -2.71 6.55 -0.41
CA TRP A 69 -2.28 6.93 -1.76
C TRP A 69 -2.48 5.79 -2.77
N GLN A 70 -2.33 4.53 -2.35
CA GLN A 70 -2.64 3.37 -3.18
C GLN A 70 -4.14 3.33 -3.52
N GLY A 71 -5.00 3.56 -2.55
CA GLY A 71 -6.45 3.64 -2.78
C GLY A 71 -6.83 4.73 -3.78
N ILE A 72 -6.19 5.90 -3.73
CA ILE A 72 -6.38 6.96 -4.73
C ILE A 72 -5.95 6.48 -6.12
N LEU A 73 -4.78 5.85 -6.22
CA LEU A 73 -4.26 5.32 -7.49
C LEU A 73 -5.19 4.26 -8.08
N ASP A 74 -5.71 3.37 -7.25
CA ASP A 74 -6.62 2.30 -7.68
C ASP A 74 -7.93 2.86 -8.22
N GLN A 75 -8.52 3.85 -7.56
CA GLN A 75 -9.75 4.52 -8.01
C GLN A 75 -9.56 5.29 -9.34
N LEU A 76 -8.40 5.91 -9.53
CA LEU A 76 -8.03 6.56 -10.79
C LEU A 76 -7.85 5.54 -11.93
N ASN A 77 -7.19 4.41 -11.65
CA ASN A 77 -6.98 3.33 -12.63
C ASN A 77 -8.30 2.66 -13.05
N LEU A 78 -9.23 2.47 -12.11
CA LEU A 78 -10.55 1.90 -12.38
C LEU A 78 -11.48 2.89 -13.10
N GLY A 79 -11.14 4.19 -13.12
CA GLY A 79 -11.99 5.24 -13.65
C GLY A 79 -13.28 5.45 -12.85
N GLU A 80 -13.26 5.08 -11.56
CA GLU A 80 -14.39 5.27 -10.66
C GLU A 80 -14.39 6.66 -10.01
N MET A 81 -13.22 7.30 -9.95
CA MET A 81 -13.06 8.66 -9.42
C MET A 81 -12.33 9.56 -10.43
N PRO A 82 -12.83 10.78 -10.64
CA PRO A 82 -14.12 11.33 -10.19
C PRO A 82 -15.32 10.56 -10.75
N PRO A 83 -16.48 10.55 -10.04
CA PRO A 83 -17.67 9.89 -10.53
C PRO A 83 -18.09 10.45 -11.90
N LYS A 84 -18.65 9.62 -12.77
CA LYS A 84 -19.02 9.98 -14.18
C LYS A 84 -19.90 11.23 -14.33
N LYS A 85 -20.64 11.60 -13.27
CA LYS A 85 -21.50 12.80 -13.24
C LYS A 85 -20.73 14.09 -12.91
N GLN A 86 -19.48 13.97 -12.54
CA GLN A 86 -18.61 15.11 -12.20
C GLN A 86 -17.68 15.45 -13.38
N PRO A 87 -17.15 16.68 -13.45
CA PRO A 87 -16.15 17.05 -14.43
C PRO A 87 -14.96 16.07 -14.37
N GLN A 88 -14.63 15.51 -15.53
CA GLN A 88 -13.52 14.57 -15.64
C GLN A 88 -12.22 15.31 -15.93
N PRO A 89 -11.10 14.93 -15.30
CA PRO A 89 -9.80 15.49 -15.64
C PRO A 89 -9.39 15.11 -17.07
N PRO A 90 -8.56 15.93 -17.74
CA PRO A 90 -7.97 15.59 -19.02
C PRO A 90 -7.21 14.25 -18.94
N PHE A 91 -7.34 13.43 -19.98
CA PHE A 91 -6.69 12.10 -20.02
C PHE A 91 -5.18 12.18 -19.76
N GLU A 92 -4.49 13.12 -20.41
CA GLU A 92 -3.04 13.31 -20.26
C GLU A 92 -2.64 13.67 -18.84
N GLU A 93 -3.44 14.47 -18.16
CA GLU A 93 -3.18 14.86 -16.76
C GLU A 93 -3.36 13.67 -15.82
N SER A 94 -4.44 12.92 -15.99
CA SER A 94 -4.71 11.68 -15.24
C SER A 94 -3.61 10.65 -15.46
N ALA A 95 -3.20 10.42 -16.71
CA ALA A 95 -2.16 9.47 -17.06
C ALA A 95 -0.80 9.85 -16.44
N LYS A 96 -0.47 11.14 -16.40
CA LYS A 96 0.74 11.65 -15.75
C LYS A 96 0.72 11.40 -14.25
N VAL A 97 -0.41 11.64 -13.59
CA VAL A 97 -0.58 11.41 -12.14
C VAL A 97 -0.51 9.93 -11.83
N ILE A 98 -1.23 9.08 -12.55
CA ILE A 98 -1.19 7.62 -12.40
C ILE A 98 0.23 7.09 -12.53
N LYS A 99 0.95 7.47 -13.58
CA LYS A 99 2.35 7.07 -13.78
C LYS A 99 3.26 7.52 -12.64
N GLY A 100 3.09 8.76 -12.19
CA GLY A 100 3.87 9.33 -11.08
C GLY A 100 3.64 8.59 -9.77
N LEU A 101 2.37 8.41 -9.38
CA LEU A 101 1.98 7.68 -8.17
C LEU A 101 2.45 6.23 -8.21
N THR A 102 2.26 5.53 -9.32
CA THR A 102 2.73 4.15 -9.51
C THR A 102 4.23 4.04 -9.22
N SER A 103 5.03 4.92 -9.80
CA SER A 103 6.49 4.91 -9.61
C SER A 103 6.89 5.15 -8.15
N VAL A 104 6.24 6.08 -7.48
CA VAL A 104 6.55 6.44 -6.08
C VAL A 104 6.14 5.32 -5.13
N LEU A 105 4.91 4.79 -5.28
CA LEU A 105 4.38 3.75 -4.41
C LEU A 105 5.12 2.42 -4.58
N GLN A 106 5.46 2.03 -5.81
CA GLN A 106 6.29 0.84 -6.04
C GLN A 106 7.62 0.90 -5.30
N LYS A 107 8.29 2.05 -5.30
CA LYS A 107 9.53 2.26 -4.55
C LYS A 107 9.32 2.20 -3.04
N ALA A 108 8.24 2.79 -2.55
CA ALA A 108 7.89 2.75 -1.13
C ALA A 108 7.64 1.31 -0.66
N TYR A 109 6.87 0.52 -1.41
CA TYR A 109 6.65 -0.89 -1.11
C TYR A 109 7.93 -1.73 -1.21
N ALA A 110 8.76 -1.48 -2.21
CA ALA A 110 10.05 -2.18 -2.36
C ALA A 110 10.99 -1.91 -1.17
N ALA A 111 11.06 -0.65 -0.72
CA ALA A 111 11.85 -0.28 0.46
C ALA A 111 11.36 -0.97 1.73
N ARG A 112 10.05 -1.14 1.89
CA ARG A 112 9.47 -1.86 3.04
C ARG A 112 9.73 -3.37 2.98
N LYS A 113 9.71 -3.97 1.79
CA LYS A 113 10.02 -5.40 1.63
C LYS A 113 11.46 -5.74 2.07
N SER A 114 12.39 -4.81 1.95
CA SER A 114 13.78 -5.01 2.38
C SER A 114 13.97 -4.99 3.89
N THR A 115 13.02 -4.42 4.66
CA THR A 115 13.08 -4.32 6.12
C THR A 115 12.20 -5.36 6.84
N GLY A 116 11.33 -6.03 6.12
CA GLY A 116 10.47 -7.12 6.63
C GLY A 116 11.07 -8.48 6.30
N GLY A 117 10.99 -9.43 7.22
CA GLY A 117 11.42 -10.81 7.01
C GLY A 117 10.86 -11.41 5.71
N GLN A 118 11.54 -12.38 5.14
CA GLN A 118 11.05 -13.12 3.98
C GLN A 118 9.68 -13.72 4.30
N ALA A 119 8.70 -13.43 3.46
CA ALA A 119 7.44 -14.16 3.51
C ALA A 119 7.74 -15.62 3.17
N VAL A 120 7.73 -16.47 4.19
CA VAL A 120 7.90 -17.91 3.98
C VAL A 120 6.58 -18.43 3.43
N ILE A 121 6.54 -18.64 2.13
CA ILE A 121 5.43 -19.37 1.50
C ILE A 121 5.60 -20.83 1.90
N ARG A 122 4.80 -21.30 2.86
CA ARG A 122 4.74 -22.70 3.21
C ARG A 122 3.60 -23.39 2.45
N ARG A 123 3.75 -24.67 2.21
CA ARG A 123 2.65 -25.47 1.68
C ARG A 123 1.50 -25.50 2.70
N LEU A 124 0.29 -25.38 2.21
CA LEU A 124 -0.89 -25.65 3.01
C LEU A 124 -0.87 -27.11 3.43
N ASN A 125 -1.20 -27.41 4.68
CA ASN A 125 -1.43 -28.76 5.09
C ASN A 125 -2.77 -29.28 4.49
N LYS A 126 -3.02 -30.60 4.57
CA LYS A 126 -4.22 -31.23 3.98
C LYS A 126 -5.52 -30.56 4.45
N PHE A 127 -5.62 -30.23 5.72
CA PHE A 127 -6.81 -29.60 6.31
C PHE A 127 -6.99 -28.16 5.84
N GLU A 128 -5.91 -27.39 5.80
CA GLU A 128 -5.93 -26.02 5.29
C GLU A 128 -6.32 -25.99 3.82
N LEU A 129 -5.72 -26.85 2.99
CA LEU A 129 -6.06 -26.94 1.57
C LEU A 129 -7.53 -27.32 1.39
N ARG A 130 -8.00 -28.36 2.09
CA ARG A 130 -9.40 -28.79 2.03
C ARG A 130 -10.37 -27.68 2.40
N ASN A 131 -10.10 -26.97 3.51
CA ASN A 131 -10.96 -25.88 3.96
C ASN A 131 -10.92 -24.71 2.96
N THR A 132 -9.75 -24.34 2.47
CA THR A 132 -9.61 -23.27 1.47
C THR A 132 -10.38 -23.60 0.19
N LEU A 133 -10.25 -24.82 -0.33
CA LEU A 133 -10.98 -25.23 -1.54
C LEU A 133 -12.49 -25.31 -1.30
N ARG A 134 -12.90 -25.78 -0.13
CA ARG A 134 -14.32 -25.80 0.24
C ARG A 134 -14.90 -24.40 0.27
N ASP A 135 -14.21 -23.47 0.92
CA ASP A 135 -14.67 -22.08 1.07
C ASP A 135 -14.65 -21.34 -0.28
N LEU A 136 -13.63 -21.58 -1.10
CA LEU A 136 -13.49 -20.93 -2.40
C LEU A 136 -14.53 -21.41 -3.41
N PHE A 137 -14.82 -22.72 -3.44
CA PHE A 137 -15.74 -23.33 -4.41
C PHE A 137 -17.12 -23.65 -3.85
N TYR A 138 -17.40 -23.27 -2.59
CA TYR A 138 -18.64 -23.59 -1.88
C TYR A 138 -18.99 -25.09 -1.90
N VAL A 139 -17.97 -25.96 -1.94
CA VAL A 139 -18.16 -27.41 -1.95
C VAL A 139 -18.46 -27.89 -0.54
N ASN A 140 -19.72 -28.10 -0.24
CA ASN A 140 -20.16 -28.56 1.08
C ASN A 140 -20.50 -30.06 1.05
N HIS A 141 -19.60 -30.89 0.49
CA HIS A 141 -19.76 -32.34 0.47
C HIS A 141 -18.92 -32.97 1.60
N PRO A 142 -19.50 -33.85 2.43
CA PRO A 142 -18.81 -34.45 3.57
C PRO A 142 -17.58 -35.28 3.15
N ASP A 143 -17.63 -35.91 1.98
CA ASP A 143 -16.54 -36.74 1.44
C ASP A 143 -15.58 -35.96 0.52
N PHE A 144 -15.62 -34.63 0.55
CA PHE A 144 -14.70 -33.84 -0.25
C PHE A 144 -13.29 -33.95 0.31
N GLU A 145 -12.50 -34.80 -0.29
CA GLU A 145 -11.06 -34.94 -0.03
C GLU A 145 -10.28 -34.46 -1.25
N PRO A 146 -9.65 -33.28 -1.21
CA PRO A 146 -8.81 -32.86 -2.31
C PRO A 146 -7.65 -33.84 -2.45
N THR A 147 -7.58 -34.48 -3.58
CA THR A 147 -6.43 -35.33 -3.93
C THR A 147 -5.25 -34.39 -4.12
N VAL A 148 -4.28 -34.43 -3.24
CA VAL A 148 -3.01 -33.73 -3.46
C VAL A 148 -2.34 -34.47 -4.62
N VAL A 149 -2.43 -33.87 -5.81
CA VAL A 149 -1.69 -34.40 -6.96
C VAL A 149 -0.21 -34.23 -6.61
N SER A 150 0.41 -35.33 -6.23
CA SER A 150 1.84 -35.40 -5.98
C SER A 150 2.57 -35.32 -7.31
N GLY A 151 2.87 -34.13 -7.70
CA GLY A 151 3.56 -33.78 -8.96
C GLY A 151 4.08 -32.37 -8.94
N LEU A 152 4.19 -31.77 -7.76
CA LEU A 152 4.78 -30.45 -7.60
C LEU A 152 6.30 -30.60 -7.44
N TYR A 153 7.02 -29.84 -8.23
CA TYR A 153 8.45 -29.67 -8.12
C TYR A 153 8.82 -29.08 -6.76
N ASP A 154 9.94 -29.50 -6.18
CA ASP A 154 10.51 -28.80 -5.04
C ASP A 154 10.98 -27.40 -5.47
N PHE A 155 11.29 -26.55 -4.50
CA PHE A 155 11.75 -25.18 -4.79
C PHE A 155 13.08 -25.11 -5.55
N ASN A 156 13.77 -26.22 -5.74
CA ASN A 156 15.03 -26.35 -6.48
C ASN A 156 14.80 -26.90 -7.91
N GLY A 157 13.55 -27.09 -8.32
CA GLY A 157 13.20 -27.59 -9.65
C GLY A 157 13.29 -29.11 -9.81
N ASN A 158 13.49 -29.87 -8.73
CA ASN A 158 13.52 -31.31 -8.76
C ASN A 158 12.09 -31.87 -8.68
N GLY A 159 11.73 -32.71 -9.61
CA GLY A 159 10.43 -33.39 -9.58
C GLY A 159 10.30 -34.27 -8.35
N ILE A 160 9.26 -34.08 -7.55
CA ILE A 160 8.94 -34.97 -6.44
C ILE A 160 8.28 -36.17 -7.05
N THR A 161 9.00 -37.30 -7.08
CA THR A 161 8.44 -38.61 -7.47
C THR A 161 7.36 -39.02 -6.46
N ALA A 162 6.15 -39.19 -6.95
CA ALA A 162 5.05 -39.69 -6.16
C ALA A 162 5.36 -41.10 -5.68
N GLN A 163 5.59 -41.30 -4.38
CA GLN A 163 5.48 -42.63 -3.82
C GLN A 163 4.00 -42.99 -3.74
N LYS A 164 3.61 -43.93 -4.61
CA LYS A 164 2.33 -44.59 -4.58
C LYS A 164 2.30 -45.47 -3.34
N THR A 165 1.65 -45.01 -2.29
CA THR A 165 1.28 -45.88 -1.17
C THR A 165 -0.01 -46.60 -1.56
N ILE A 166 0.12 -47.90 -1.75
CA ILE A 166 -1.00 -48.86 -1.92
C ILE A 166 -1.69 -49.01 -0.58
#